data_77e2b9abefc5b1beaf11a402ff39cf7d
#
_entry.id   77e2b9abefc5b1beaf11a402ff39cf7d
#
_cell.length_a   1.000
_cell.length_b   1.000
_cell.length_c   1.000
_cell.angle_alpha   90.00
_cell.angle_beta   90.00
_cell.angle_gamma   90.00
#
_symmetry.space_group_name_H-M   'P 1'
#
loop_
_entity.id
_entity.type
_entity.pdbx_description
1 polymer ?
#
loop_
_entity_poly.entity_id
_entity_poly.type
_entity_poly.pdbx_seq_one_letter_code
_entity_poly.pdbx_strand_id
1 'polypeptide(L)'
;MVMLPTIALNNGIVVTMQDSFLPLQPKIVLGIAAHPDDLDVGAGGTLAHFAAQGAEIHYLILTDGSKGSSDPSITSPQLTETRKQEQQTALNIVGGTSISFLDYPDGELEVTQDLKRQIVKTIRTVKPDLVITMDPTVVYSKHLGLINHPDHRAAGQATLDAVFPLARDWLTYPELFEAGYQPHKTSTLLMVNFNTSNFTVDITDTFETKLRALKAHVSQFGSDEPFDWVRNMADAEGQKADYALGESFVRIDIG
;
A
#
# COMPACT_ATOMS: atom_id res chain seq x y z
N MET A 1 15.29 14.91 21.04
CA MET A 1 14.41 16.03 20.69
C MET A 1 15.02 16.69 19.46
N VAL A 2 14.60 16.26 18.25
CA VAL A 2 15.05 16.84 16.97
C VAL A 2 14.05 17.92 16.62
N MET A 3 14.48 19.18 16.66
CA MET A 3 13.65 20.30 16.16
C MET A 3 13.51 20.15 14.64
N LEU A 4 12.28 19.98 14.16
CA LEU A 4 11.94 20.08 12.76
C LEU A 4 12.17 21.51 12.25
N PRO A 5 12.57 21.73 11.00
CA PRO A 5 12.84 23.06 10.49
C PRO A 5 11.57 23.91 10.44
N THR A 6 11.60 25.05 11.10
CA THR A 6 10.55 26.06 11.09
C THR A 6 10.78 26.98 9.89
N ILE A 7 9.86 27.05 8.94
CA ILE A 7 9.88 28.05 7.87
C ILE A 7 9.06 29.24 8.36
N ALA A 8 9.72 30.35 8.66
CA ALA A 8 9.06 31.61 8.98
C ALA A 8 8.61 32.29 7.69
N LEU A 9 7.31 32.36 7.44
CA LEU A 9 6.74 33.26 6.45
C LEU A 9 6.55 34.65 7.07
N ASN A 10 6.70 35.72 6.27
CA ASN A 10 6.76 37.13 6.68
C ASN A 10 5.54 37.71 7.44
N ASN A 11 4.66 36.90 8.01
CA ASN A 11 3.47 37.34 8.77
C ASN A 11 3.31 36.66 10.13
N GLY A 12 4.37 36.09 10.71
CA GLY A 12 4.35 35.58 12.09
C GLY A 12 3.52 34.30 12.32
N ILE A 13 3.12 33.60 11.27
CA ILE A 13 2.46 32.31 11.36
C ILE A 13 3.54 31.23 11.36
N VAL A 14 3.71 30.58 12.51
CA VAL A 14 4.56 29.40 12.65
C VAL A 14 3.69 28.19 12.20
N VAL A 15 3.92 27.68 11.00
CA VAL A 15 3.32 26.42 10.57
C VAL A 15 4.30 25.30 10.90
N THR A 16 3.96 24.43 11.84
CA THR A 16 4.67 23.17 12.02
C THR A 16 4.25 22.23 10.90
N MET A 17 5.19 21.52 10.28
CA MET A 17 4.90 20.64 9.11
C MET A 17 3.84 19.56 9.40
N GLN A 18 3.54 19.27 10.65
CA GLN A 18 2.55 18.27 11.07
C GLN A 18 1.10 18.77 10.96
N ASP A 19 0.86 20.10 10.90
CA ASP A 19 -0.49 20.69 10.87
C ASP A 19 -1.03 20.95 9.45
N SER A 20 -0.31 20.54 8.39
CA SER A 20 -0.64 20.93 7.01
C SER A 20 -1.48 19.96 6.22
N PHE A 21 -1.63 18.70 6.66
CA PHE A 21 -2.43 17.73 5.94
C PHE A 21 -3.90 17.79 6.37
N LEU A 22 -4.79 17.99 5.40
CA LEU A 22 -6.23 17.84 5.64
C LEU A 22 -6.56 16.37 5.90
N PRO A 23 -7.60 16.05 6.70
CA PRO A 23 -8.10 14.70 6.87
C PRO A 23 -8.38 14.05 5.52
N LEU A 24 -7.97 12.79 5.35
CA LEU A 24 -8.25 12.01 4.15
C LEU A 24 -9.68 11.45 4.22
N GLN A 25 -10.45 11.70 3.17
CA GLN A 25 -11.77 11.12 2.95
C GLN A 25 -11.89 10.65 1.50
N PRO A 26 -11.08 9.68 1.07
CA PRO A 26 -11.12 9.18 -0.29
C PRO A 26 -12.44 8.46 -0.54
N LYS A 27 -12.96 8.55 -1.77
CA LYS A 27 -14.11 7.75 -2.22
C LYS A 27 -13.66 6.44 -2.85
N ILE A 28 -12.52 6.45 -3.52
CA ILE A 28 -11.94 5.30 -4.21
C ILE A 28 -10.47 5.18 -3.84
N VAL A 29 -10.10 4.05 -3.26
CA VAL A 29 -8.73 3.72 -2.86
C VAL A 29 -8.22 2.54 -3.68
N LEU A 30 -7.02 2.66 -4.24
CA LEU A 30 -6.32 1.58 -4.91
C LEU A 30 -5.04 1.24 -4.15
N GLY A 31 -5.01 0.07 -3.52
CA GLY A 31 -3.78 -0.51 -2.98
C GLY A 31 -3.03 -1.26 -4.08
N ILE A 32 -1.74 -0.98 -4.24
CA ILE A 32 -0.85 -1.66 -5.20
C ILE A 32 0.35 -2.21 -4.45
N ALA A 33 0.52 -3.53 -4.49
CA ALA A 33 1.60 -4.21 -3.79
C ALA A 33 2.24 -5.33 -4.62
N ALA A 34 3.42 -5.77 -4.19
CA ALA A 34 4.15 -6.81 -4.87
C ALA A 34 3.50 -8.17 -4.68
N HIS A 35 3.23 -8.56 -3.42
CA HIS A 35 2.78 -9.91 -3.08
C HIS A 35 1.42 -9.91 -2.38
N PRO A 36 0.70 -11.05 -2.41
CA PRO A 36 -0.42 -11.28 -1.51
C PRO A 36 0.05 -11.19 -0.05
N ASP A 37 -0.62 -10.40 0.80
CA ASP A 37 -0.35 -10.04 2.20
C ASP A 37 0.23 -8.63 2.43
N ASP A 38 1.03 -8.08 1.53
CA ASP A 38 1.74 -6.82 1.70
C ASP A 38 0.83 -5.65 2.14
N LEU A 39 -0.35 -5.53 1.50
CA LEU A 39 -1.31 -4.46 1.83
C LEU A 39 -1.91 -4.65 3.21
N ASP A 40 -2.19 -5.89 3.60
CA ASP A 40 -2.77 -6.20 4.90
C ASP A 40 -1.76 -5.98 6.03
N VAL A 41 -0.47 -6.27 5.77
CA VAL A 41 0.65 -5.96 6.68
C VAL A 41 0.85 -4.45 6.80
N GLY A 42 0.99 -3.76 5.66
CA GLY A 42 1.42 -2.35 5.65
C GLY A 42 0.30 -1.34 5.89
N ALA A 43 -0.94 -1.67 5.52
CA ALA A 43 -2.05 -0.70 5.45
C ALA A 43 -3.43 -1.31 5.76
N GLY A 44 -3.51 -2.55 6.29
CA GLY A 44 -4.79 -3.25 6.48
C GLY A 44 -5.76 -2.52 7.40
N GLY A 45 -5.27 -1.88 8.46
CA GLY A 45 -6.08 -1.07 9.36
C GLY A 45 -6.61 0.20 8.69
N THR A 46 -5.76 0.87 7.92
CA THR A 46 -6.09 2.09 7.14
C THR A 46 -7.11 1.77 6.04
N LEU A 47 -6.94 0.67 5.32
CA LEU A 47 -7.87 0.25 4.28
C LEU A 47 -9.23 -0.10 4.87
N ALA A 48 -9.27 -0.81 6.01
CA ALA A 48 -10.49 -1.08 6.75
C ALA A 48 -11.15 0.21 7.30
N HIS A 49 -10.35 1.19 7.73
CA HIS A 49 -10.83 2.49 8.17
C HIS A 49 -11.55 3.24 7.03
N PHE A 50 -10.95 3.32 5.85
CA PHE A 50 -11.59 3.96 4.70
C PHE A 50 -12.81 3.18 4.20
N ALA A 51 -12.77 1.84 4.19
CA ALA A 51 -13.92 1.01 3.86
C ALA A 51 -15.11 1.27 4.81
N ALA A 52 -14.85 1.37 6.12
CA ALA A 52 -15.87 1.69 7.13
C ALA A 52 -16.47 3.10 6.93
N GLN A 53 -15.75 4.02 6.30
CA GLN A 53 -16.23 5.35 5.92
C GLN A 53 -16.97 5.37 4.56
N GLY A 54 -17.09 4.22 3.90
CA GLY A 54 -17.82 4.07 2.64
C GLY A 54 -16.97 4.23 1.38
N ALA A 55 -15.65 4.20 1.49
CA ALA A 55 -14.77 4.18 0.33
C ALA A 55 -14.81 2.82 -0.38
N GLU A 56 -14.73 2.84 -1.71
CA GLU A 56 -14.47 1.65 -2.52
C GLU A 56 -12.98 1.29 -2.43
N ILE A 57 -12.66 0.08 -2.02
CA ILE A 57 -11.28 -0.39 -1.84
C ILE A 57 -10.95 -1.43 -2.91
N HIS A 58 -9.95 -1.15 -3.72
CA HIS A 58 -9.48 -2.00 -4.79
C HIS A 58 -8.03 -2.42 -4.54
N TYR A 59 -7.71 -3.69 -4.79
CA TYR A 59 -6.34 -4.21 -4.71
C TYR A 59 -5.82 -4.57 -6.10
N LEU A 60 -4.55 -4.25 -6.33
CA LEU A 60 -3.75 -4.73 -7.45
C LEU A 60 -2.49 -5.40 -6.91
N ILE A 61 -2.40 -6.70 -7.04
CA ILE A 61 -1.23 -7.49 -6.65
C ILE A 61 -0.42 -7.79 -7.91
N LEU A 62 0.88 -7.48 -7.87
CA LEU A 62 1.70 -7.49 -9.08
C LEU A 62 2.31 -8.86 -9.37
N THR A 63 2.69 -9.63 -8.33
CA THR A 63 3.30 -10.95 -8.51
C THR A 63 2.35 -12.10 -8.15
N ASP A 64 2.74 -13.30 -8.54
CA ASP A 64 2.02 -14.54 -8.24
C ASP A 64 2.27 -15.08 -6.82
N GLY A 65 3.24 -14.53 -6.07
CA GLY A 65 3.61 -14.95 -4.72
C GLY A 65 4.12 -16.39 -4.61
N SER A 66 4.64 -16.94 -5.70
CA SER A 66 4.90 -18.38 -5.87
C SER A 66 6.13 -18.92 -5.14
N LYS A 67 6.95 -18.04 -4.53
CA LYS A 67 8.23 -18.44 -3.90
C LYS A 67 8.27 -18.27 -2.37
N GLY A 68 7.20 -17.75 -1.77
CA GLY A 68 7.12 -17.46 -0.34
C GLY A 68 6.78 -18.68 0.53
N SER A 69 7.48 -19.81 0.39
CA SER A 69 7.30 -20.98 1.27
C SER A 69 8.62 -21.68 1.56
N SER A 70 8.76 -22.16 2.80
CA SER A 70 9.85 -23.06 3.21
C SER A 70 9.45 -24.55 3.20
N ASP A 71 8.21 -24.86 2.87
CA ASP A 71 7.72 -26.26 2.77
C ASP A 71 8.09 -26.85 1.41
N PRO A 72 9.03 -27.86 1.37
CA PRO A 72 9.46 -28.46 0.11
C PRO A 72 8.40 -29.33 -0.57
N SER A 73 7.28 -29.62 0.10
CA SER A 73 6.17 -30.40 -0.47
C SER A 73 5.20 -29.56 -1.30
N ILE A 74 5.24 -28.23 -1.17
CA ILE A 74 4.38 -27.31 -1.90
C ILE A 74 5.02 -26.93 -3.23
N THR A 75 4.27 -27.00 -4.31
CA THR A 75 4.70 -26.50 -5.62
C THR A 75 4.32 -25.02 -5.80
N SER A 76 5.09 -24.30 -6.64
CA SER A 76 4.79 -22.88 -6.94
C SER A 76 3.35 -22.64 -7.40
N PRO A 77 2.75 -23.43 -8.33
CA PRO A 77 1.35 -23.24 -8.71
C PRO A 77 0.35 -23.45 -7.56
N GLN A 78 0.62 -24.41 -6.66
CA GLN A 78 -0.24 -24.64 -5.49
C GLN A 78 -0.16 -23.46 -4.53
N LEU A 79 1.04 -22.94 -4.27
CA LEU A 79 1.23 -21.77 -3.41
C LEU A 79 0.53 -20.54 -4.00
N THR A 80 0.70 -20.26 -5.29
CA THR A 80 0.02 -19.16 -5.99
C THR A 80 -1.49 -19.21 -5.80
N GLU A 81 -2.11 -20.35 -6.03
CA GLU A 81 -3.56 -20.50 -5.87
C GLU A 81 -4.00 -20.29 -4.42
N THR A 82 -3.26 -20.87 -3.46
CA THR A 82 -3.52 -20.70 -2.02
C THR A 82 -3.45 -19.23 -1.64
N ARG A 83 -2.36 -18.54 -1.99
CA ARG A 83 -2.16 -17.13 -1.63
C ARG A 83 -3.18 -16.18 -2.27
N LYS A 84 -3.64 -16.48 -3.50
CA LYS A 84 -4.74 -15.73 -4.13
C LYS A 84 -6.05 -15.87 -3.36
N GLN A 85 -6.39 -17.08 -2.89
CA GLN A 85 -7.59 -17.33 -2.10
C GLN A 85 -7.50 -16.67 -0.71
N GLU A 86 -6.34 -16.73 -0.07
CA GLU A 86 -6.05 -16.05 1.18
C GLU A 86 -6.21 -14.53 1.04
N GLN A 87 -5.64 -13.94 0.00
CA GLN A 87 -5.74 -12.51 -0.28
C GLN A 87 -7.19 -12.07 -0.59
N GLN A 88 -7.94 -12.88 -1.33
CA GLN A 88 -9.37 -12.60 -1.54
C GLN A 88 -10.16 -12.64 -0.22
N THR A 89 -9.81 -13.57 0.67
CA THR A 89 -10.42 -13.66 1.99
C THR A 89 -10.07 -12.44 2.84
N ALA A 90 -8.80 -12.04 2.86
CA ALA A 90 -8.32 -10.85 3.57
C ALA A 90 -9.01 -9.58 3.05
N LEU A 91 -9.10 -9.39 1.73
CA LEU A 91 -9.83 -8.27 1.12
C LEU A 91 -11.29 -8.21 1.59
N ASN A 92 -12.00 -9.34 1.62
CA ASN A 92 -13.39 -9.39 2.09
C ASN A 92 -13.51 -8.98 3.57
N ILE A 93 -12.54 -9.38 4.41
CA ILE A 93 -12.48 -9.01 5.82
C ILE A 93 -12.26 -7.51 6.00
N VAL A 94 -11.39 -6.91 5.19
CA VAL A 94 -11.13 -5.46 5.18
C VAL A 94 -12.35 -4.65 4.71
N GLY A 95 -13.28 -5.30 4.00
CA GLY A 95 -14.43 -4.64 3.38
C GLY A 95 -14.14 -4.14 1.96
N GLY A 96 -13.20 -4.80 1.28
CA GLY A 96 -12.77 -4.40 -0.06
C GLY A 96 -13.77 -4.72 -1.17
N THR A 97 -13.65 -4.00 -2.27
CA THR A 97 -14.57 -4.03 -3.41
C THR A 97 -14.12 -4.99 -4.50
N SER A 98 -12.83 -4.96 -4.86
CA SER A 98 -12.28 -5.86 -5.89
C SER A 98 -10.79 -6.06 -5.75
N ILE A 99 -10.30 -7.15 -6.35
CA ILE A 99 -8.88 -7.46 -6.46
C ILE A 99 -8.55 -7.91 -7.87
N SER A 100 -7.36 -7.54 -8.33
CA SER A 100 -6.75 -8.01 -9.58
C SER A 100 -5.31 -8.48 -9.33
N PHE A 101 -4.89 -9.50 -10.08
CA PHE A 101 -3.54 -10.03 -10.04
C PHE A 101 -2.91 -9.88 -11.44
N LEU A 102 -1.64 -9.48 -11.52
CA LEU A 102 -0.90 -9.39 -12.78
C LEU A 102 -0.03 -10.62 -13.04
N ASP A 103 0.18 -11.44 -12.01
CA ASP A 103 0.88 -12.73 -12.09
C ASP A 103 2.32 -12.64 -12.64
N TYR A 104 3.05 -11.53 -12.39
CA TYR A 104 4.49 -11.50 -12.62
C TYR A 104 5.18 -12.50 -11.69
N PRO A 105 6.29 -13.14 -12.11
CA PRO A 105 6.99 -14.10 -11.26
C PRO A 105 7.48 -13.47 -9.95
N ASP A 106 7.17 -14.10 -8.82
CA ASP A 106 7.65 -13.69 -7.49
C ASP A 106 9.19 -13.67 -7.44
N GLY A 107 9.77 -12.63 -6.85
CA GLY A 107 11.21 -12.40 -6.74
C GLY A 107 11.89 -11.91 -8.04
N GLU A 108 11.11 -11.66 -9.10
CA GLU A 108 11.62 -11.28 -10.43
C GLU A 108 10.94 -10.00 -10.98
N LEU A 109 10.28 -9.24 -10.11
CA LEU A 109 9.57 -8.03 -10.55
C LEU A 109 10.56 -6.93 -10.96
N GLU A 110 10.48 -6.49 -12.20
CA GLU A 110 11.29 -5.41 -12.77
C GLU A 110 10.41 -4.21 -13.18
N VAL A 111 10.97 -3.00 -13.09
CA VAL A 111 10.29 -1.75 -13.50
C VAL A 111 10.30 -1.63 -15.02
N THR A 112 9.52 -2.48 -15.69
CA THR A 112 9.39 -2.50 -17.15
C THR A 112 8.33 -1.55 -17.67
N GLN A 113 8.37 -1.23 -18.97
CA GLN A 113 7.29 -0.46 -19.61
C GLN A 113 5.95 -1.22 -19.60
N ASP A 114 6.00 -2.56 -19.70
CA ASP A 114 4.78 -3.38 -19.63
C ASP A 114 4.15 -3.32 -18.23
N LEU A 115 4.93 -3.50 -17.17
CA LEU A 115 4.43 -3.36 -15.80
C LEU A 115 3.78 -2.00 -15.57
N LYS A 116 4.47 -0.91 -15.95
CA LYS A 116 3.92 0.46 -15.82
C LYS A 116 2.62 0.64 -16.61
N ARG A 117 2.55 0.10 -17.82
CA ARG A 117 1.34 0.14 -18.66
C ARG A 117 0.16 -0.60 -18.02
N GLN A 118 0.38 -1.77 -17.40
CA GLN A 118 -0.67 -2.51 -16.69
C GLN A 118 -1.17 -1.74 -15.46
N ILE A 119 -0.26 -1.14 -14.68
CA ILE A 119 -0.63 -0.29 -13.54
C ILE A 119 -1.41 0.94 -14.03
N VAL A 120 -0.96 1.63 -15.09
CA VAL A 120 -1.68 2.77 -15.68
C VAL A 120 -3.08 2.37 -16.15
N LYS A 121 -3.22 1.19 -16.79
CA LYS A 121 -4.54 0.67 -17.18
C LYS A 121 -5.45 0.50 -15.98
N THR A 122 -4.94 -0.06 -14.89
CA THR A 122 -5.70 -0.24 -13.65
C THR A 122 -6.09 1.10 -13.03
N ILE A 123 -5.17 2.07 -12.93
CA ILE A 123 -5.47 3.42 -12.43
C ILE A 123 -6.56 4.09 -13.27
N ARG A 124 -6.46 4.02 -14.61
CA ARG A 124 -7.46 4.61 -15.52
C ARG A 124 -8.82 3.90 -15.48
N THR A 125 -8.85 2.63 -15.07
CA THR A 125 -10.09 1.84 -14.89
C THR A 125 -10.75 2.19 -13.56
N VAL A 126 -10.00 2.12 -12.46
CA VAL A 126 -10.49 2.31 -11.08
C VAL A 126 -10.73 3.78 -10.77
N LYS A 127 -9.90 4.68 -11.30
CA LYS A 127 -9.92 6.13 -11.08
C LYS A 127 -9.81 6.53 -9.60
N PRO A 128 -8.77 6.05 -8.90
CA PRO A 128 -8.65 6.24 -7.45
C PRO A 128 -8.33 7.69 -7.08
N ASP A 129 -8.95 8.19 -6.00
CA ASP A 129 -8.56 9.44 -5.35
C ASP A 129 -7.23 9.27 -4.60
N LEU A 130 -7.04 8.08 -4.02
CA LEU A 130 -5.90 7.69 -3.21
C LEU A 130 -5.28 6.40 -3.73
N VAL A 131 -3.95 6.41 -3.87
CA VAL A 131 -3.16 5.19 -4.11
C VAL A 131 -2.31 4.89 -2.87
N ILE A 132 -2.29 3.63 -2.43
CA ILE A 132 -1.41 3.11 -1.37
C ILE A 132 -0.43 2.12 -1.99
N THR A 133 0.87 2.26 -1.71
CA THR A 133 1.91 1.36 -2.22
C THR A 133 3.11 1.30 -1.28
N MET A 134 4.15 0.54 -1.63
CA MET A 134 5.41 0.50 -0.92
C MET A 134 6.30 1.69 -1.29
N ASP A 135 7.08 2.22 -0.34
CA ASP A 135 8.08 3.24 -0.63
C ASP A 135 9.32 2.59 -1.27
N PRO A 136 9.64 2.93 -2.55
CA PRO A 136 10.78 2.35 -3.25
C PRO A 136 12.14 2.80 -2.69
N THR A 137 12.17 3.86 -1.88
CA THR A 137 13.42 4.40 -1.31
C THR A 137 13.91 3.59 -0.12
N VAL A 138 13.07 2.73 0.46
CA VAL A 138 13.45 1.85 1.56
C VAL A 138 14.19 0.62 1.01
N VAL A 139 15.51 0.65 1.09
CA VAL A 139 16.37 -0.50 0.72
C VAL A 139 16.54 -1.43 1.92
N TYR A 140 16.71 -0.87 3.11
CA TYR A 140 16.82 -1.60 4.38
C TYR A 140 16.35 -0.73 5.56
N SER A 141 16.05 -1.36 6.67
CA SER A 141 15.77 -0.70 7.94
C SER A 141 16.72 -1.23 9.02
N LYS A 142 17.60 -0.35 9.54
CA LYS A 142 18.57 -0.74 10.58
C LYS A 142 17.88 -1.06 11.92
N HIS A 143 16.86 -0.30 12.28
CA HIS A 143 16.19 -0.48 13.57
C HIS A 143 15.32 -1.74 13.60
N LEU A 144 14.79 -2.18 12.45
CA LEU A 144 14.05 -3.44 12.32
C LEU A 144 14.95 -4.63 11.94
N GLY A 145 16.23 -4.41 11.61
CA GLY A 145 17.11 -5.47 11.11
C GLY A 145 16.64 -6.07 9.78
N LEU A 146 15.97 -5.27 8.95
CA LEU A 146 15.27 -5.71 7.74
C LEU A 146 15.98 -5.23 6.47
N ILE A 147 16.14 -6.15 5.49
CA ILE A 147 16.42 -5.79 4.09
C ILE A 147 15.09 -5.87 3.34
N ASN A 148 14.69 -4.77 2.67
CA ASN A 148 13.42 -4.71 1.95
C ASN A 148 13.47 -5.56 0.67
N HIS A 149 12.39 -6.27 0.39
CA HIS A 149 12.28 -7.15 -0.77
C HIS A 149 12.49 -6.37 -2.08
N PRO A 150 13.21 -6.90 -3.08
CA PRO A 150 13.41 -6.21 -4.36
C PRO A 150 12.09 -5.91 -5.06
N ASP A 151 11.12 -6.82 -5.01
CA ASP A 151 9.81 -6.64 -5.62
C ASP A 151 9.01 -5.50 -4.97
N HIS A 152 9.13 -5.27 -3.65
CA HIS A 152 8.51 -4.11 -2.99
C HIS A 152 9.04 -2.80 -3.56
N ARG A 153 10.35 -2.71 -3.80
CA ARG A 153 10.94 -1.51 -4.40
C ARG A 153 10.53 -1.33 -5.85
N ALA A 154 10.47 -2.42 -6.62
CA ALA A 154 10.03 -2.40 -8.01
C ALA A 154 8.53 -2.02 -8.11
N ALA A 155 7.68 -2.59 -7.25
CA ALA A 155 6.26 -2.27 -7.16
C ALA A 155 6.05 -0.78 -6.84
N GLY A 156 6.73 -0.27 -5.81
CA GLY A 156 6.66 1.14 -5.43
C GLY A 156 7.11 2.07 -6.55
N GLN A 157 8.28 1.81 -7.17
CA GLN A 157 8.80 2.63 -8.25
C GLN A 157 7.88 2.62 -9.49
N ALA A 158 7.40 1.45 -9.90
CA ALA A 158 6.49 1.34 -11.03
C ALA A 158 5.15 2.06 -10.76
N THR A 159 4.67 2.02 -9.51
CA THR A 159 3.45 2.70 -9.08
C THR A 159 3.64 4.23 -9.10
N LEU A 160 4.75 4.74 -8.57
CA LEU A 160 5.06 6.17 -8.63
C LEU A 160 5.08 6.69 -10.06
N ASP A 161 5.82 6.00 -10.95
CA ASP A 161 5.88 6.34 -12.37
C ASP A 161 4.47 6.31 -13.02
N ALA A 162 3.66 5.31 -12.68
CA ALA A 162 2.31 5.16 -13.20
C ALA A 162 1.38 6.28 -12.71
N VAL A 163 1.41 6.62 -11.42
CA VAL A 163 0.59 7.70 -10.84
C VAL A 163 0.97 9.06 -11.43
N PHE A 164 2.28 9.32 -11.56
CA PHE A 164 2.81 10.55 -12.12
C PHE A 164 4.08 10.30 -12.96
N PRO A 165 4.07 10.67 -14.26
CA PRO A 165 2.99 11.34 -14.99
C PRO A 165 2.08 10.40 -15.79
N LEU A 166 2.38 9.08 -15.87
CA LEU A 166 1.93 8.21 -16.95
C LEU A 166 0.40 8.02 -17.04
N ALA A 167 -0.31 7.93 -15.91
CA ALA A 167 -1.78 7.78 -15.93
C ALA A 167 -2.50 9.08 -16.32
N ARG A 168 -1.83 10.24 -16.17
CA ARG A 168 -2.42 11.58 -16.34
C ARG A 168 -2.39 12.06 -17.78
N ASP A 169 -1.45 11.55 -18.60
CA ASP A 169 -1.13 12.10 -19.91
C ASP A 169 -1.83 11.36 -21.03
N TRP A 170 -2.40 12.12 -21.98
CA TRP A 170 -3.07 11.60 -23.17
C TRP A 170 -2.16 10.85 -24.11
N LEU A 171 -0.92 11.31 -24.25
CA LEU A 171 0.04 10.74 -25.18
C LEU A 171 0.80 9.54 -24.62
N THR A 172 0.62 9.27 -23.31
CA THR A 172 1.17 8.08 -22.68
C THR A 172 0.23 6.89 -22.89
N TYR A 173 0.73 5.85 -23.54
CA TYR A 173 -0.06 4.66 -23.90
C TYR A 173 -1.34 5.03 -24.66
N PRO A 174 -1.22 5.61 -25.88
CA PRO A 174 -2.37 6.07 -26.66
C PRO A 174 -3.35 4.94 -26.98
N GLU A 175 -2.85 3.70 -27.09
CA GLU A 175 -3.69 2.50 -27.29
C GLU A 175 -4.66 2.26 -26.12
N LEU A 176 -4.30 2.62 -24.90
CA LEU A 176 -5.21 2.55 -23.74
C LEU A 176 -6.33 3.58 -23.89
N PHE A 177 -6.00 4.80 -24.34
CA PHE A 177 -6.99 5.83 -24.58
C PHE A 177 -7.94 5.43 -25.72
N GLU A 178 -7.43 4.90 -26.82
CA GLU A 178 -8.23 4.37 -27.94
C GLU A 178 -9.15 3.23 -27.51
N ALA A 179 -8.71 2.41 -26.54
CA ALA A 179 -9.52 1.35 -25.92
C ALA A 179 -10.52 1.86 -24.85
N GLY A 180 -10.61 3.18 -24.62
CA GLY A 180 -11.58 3.81 -23.73
C GLY A 180 -11.07 4.10 -22.30
N TYR A 181 -9.82 3.77 -21.98
CA TYR A 181 -9.21 4.07 -20.67
C TYR A 181 -8.73 5.52 -20.62
N GLN A 182 -9.61 6.41 -20.18
CA GLN A 182 -9.35 7.85 -20.11
C GLN A 182 -8.25 8.17 -19.09
N PRO A 183 -7.38 9.17 -19.34
CA PRO A 183 -6.42 9.68 -18.36
C PRO A 183 -7.07 10.00 -17.02
N HIS A 184 -6.36 9.71 -15.93
CA HIS A 184 -6.82 9.94 -14.58
C HIS A 184 -5.74 10.61 -13.73
N LYS A 185 -6.16 11.50 -12.82
CA LYS A 185 -5.30 12.22 -11.87
C LYS A 185 -5.64 11.76 -10.46
N THR A 186 -4.84 10.85 -9.92
CA THR A 186 -4.85 10.56 -8.49
C THR A 186 -4.39 11.78 -7.71
N SER A 187 -5.08 12.13 -6.64
CA SER A 187 -4.78 13.33 -5.84
C SER A 187 -3.81 13.07 -4.70
N THR A 188 -3.80 11.87 -4.14
CA THR A 188 -2.99 11.55 -2.97
C THR A 188 -2.31 10.19 -3.12
N LEU A 189 -1.07 10.11 -2.64
CA LEU A 189 -0.29 8.89 -2.53
C LEU A 189 0.10 8.66 -1.07
N LEU A 190 -0.12 7.46 -0.55
CA LEU A 190 0.43 6.97 0.71
C LEU A 190 1.44 5.86 0.43
N MET A 191 2.64 6.00 0.96
CA MET A 191 3.68 4.98 0.83
C MET A 191 4.01 4.38 2.18
N VAL A 192 3.97 3.05 2.27
CA VAL A 192 4.43 2.28 3.44
C VAL A 192 5.95 2.42 3.52
N ASN A 193 6.43 3.02 4.60
CA ASN A 193 7.85 3.26 4.83
C ASN A 193 8.24 2.89 6.26
N PHE A 194 9.20 2.00 6.41
CA PHE A 194 9.65 1.49 7.71
C PHE A 194 10.70 2.39 8.41
N ASN A 195 11.16 3.45 7.77
CA ASN A 195 12.23 4.33 8.31
C ASN A 195 11.72 5.72 8.67
N THR A 196 10.79 6.26 7.88
CA THR A 196 10.28 7.62 8.03
C THR A 196 8.80 7.68 7.69
N SER A 197 8.10 8.62 8.32
CA SER A 197 6.70 8.90 8.01
C SER A 197 6.42 10.38 8.26
N ASN A 198 5.42 10.91 7.60
CA ASN A 198 4.91 12.27 7.82
C ASN A 198 3.39 12.31 8.02
N PHE A 199 2.74 11.16 7.97
CA PHE A 199 1.30 11.01 8.12
C PHE A 199 0.95 9.70 8.81
N THR A 200 0.06 9.75 9.80
CA THR A 200 -0.41 8.57 10.55
C THR A 200 -1.93 8.52 10.51
N VAL A 201 -2.47 7.35 10.25
CA VAL A 201 -3.92 7.07 10.31
C VAL A 201 -4.21 6.37 11.63
N ASP A 202 -5.24 6.85 12.34
CA ASP A 202 -5.78 6.16 13.51
C ASP A 202 -6.50 4.88 13.08
N ILE A 203 -5.98 3.74 13.52
CA ILE A 203 -6.57 2.43 13.24
C ILE A 203 -7.11 1.74 14.50
N THR A 204 -7.28 2.48 15.59
CA THR A 204 -7.71 1.93 16.88
C THR A 204 -8.98 1.08 16.74
N ASP A 205 -9.98 1.58 16.00
CA ASP A 205 -11.26 0.89 15.80
C ASP A 205 -11.18 -0.22 14.73
N THR A 206 -10.16 -0.23 13.88
CA THR A 206 -10.03 -1.19 12.76
C THR A 206 -8.87 -2.16 12.93
N PHE A 207 -8.13 -2.06 14.02
CA PHE A 207 -6.99 -2.93 14.30
C PHE A 207 -7.37 -4.42 14.35
N GLU A 208 -8.47 -4.76 14.99
CA GLU A 208 -8.95 -6.15 15.04
C GLU A 208 -9.37 -6.67 13.65
N THR A 209 -9.82 -5.78 12.76
CA THR A 209 -10.09 -6.14 11.36
C THR A 209 -8.79 -6.43 10.62
N LYS A 210 -7.74 -5.60 10.81
CA LYS A 210 -6.39 -5.88 10.31
C LYS A 210 -5.87 -7.23 10.77
N LEU A 211 -5.96 -7.54 12.06
CA LEU A 211 -5.51 -8.84 12.59
C LEU A 211 -6.25 -10.02 11.97
N ARG A 212 -7.57 -9.89 11.76
CA ARG A 212 -8.35 -10.94 11.08
C ARG A 212 -7.93 -11.10 9.62
N ALA A 213 -7.64 -10.02 8.91
CA ALA A 213 -7.15 -10.07 7.54
C ALA A 213 -5.79 -10.77 7.47
N LEU A 214 -4.84 -10.43 8.37
CA LEU A 214 -3.54 -11.10 8.45
C LEU A 214 -3.65 -12.60 8.76
N LYS A 215 -4.57 -12.99 9.64
CA LYS A 215 -4.85 -14.41 9.96
C LYS A 215 -5.39 -15.21 8.78
N ALA A 216 -5.91 -14.56 7.75
CA ALA A 216 -6.33 -15.25 6.53
C ALA A 216 -5.14 -15.75 5.70
N HIS A 217 -3.94 -15.18 5.86
CA HIS A 217 -2.72 -15.56 5.16
C HIS A 217 -1.97 -16.70 5.88
N VAL A 218 -2.66 -17.82 6.07
CA VAL A 218 -2.14 -18.98 6.83
C VAL A 218 -0.86 -19.54 6.21
N SER A 219 -0.74 -19.53 4.88
CA SER A 219 0.45 -20.02 4.18
C SER A 219 1.71 -19.21 4.49
N GLN A 220 1.55 -17.95 4.94
CA GLN A 220 2.66 -17.02 5.22
C GLN A 220 2.97 -16.93 6.71
N PHE A 221 1.95 -16.89 7.56
CA PHE A 221 2.11 -16.65 9.00
C PHE A 221 1.86 -17.90 9.86
N GLY A 222 1.25 -18.95 9.27
CA GLY A 222 0.78 -20.09 10.05
C GLY A 222 -0.52 -19.80 10.81
N SER A 223 -1.14 -20.86 11.36
CA SER A 223 -2.41 -20.77 12.09
C SER A 223 -2.28 -20.19 13.50
N ASP A 224 -1.08 -20.31 14.09
CA ASP A 224 -0.83 -20.05 15.52
C ASP A 224 -0.02 -18.77 15.77
N GLU A 225 0.21 -17.94 14.73
CA GLU A 225 0.94 -16.68 14.86
C GLU A 225 0.18 -15.72 15.80
N PRO A 226 0.79 -15.25 16.89
CA PRO A 226 0.12 -14.36 17.85
C PRO A 226 -0.02 -12.92 17.36
N PHE A 227 0.73 -12.51 16.34
CA PHE A 227 0.77 -11.16 15.79
C PHE A 227 1.10 -10.03 16.79
N ASP A 228 1.80 -10.36 17.89
CA ASP A 228 2.23 -9.33 18.87
C ASP A 228 3.12 -8.26 18.25
N TRP A 229 3.91 -8.62 17.26
CA TRP A 229 4.75 -7.69 16.52
C TRP A 229 3.91 -6.65 15.75
N VAL A 230 2.73 -7.02 15.22
CA VAL A 230 1.82 -6.09 14.54
C VAL A 230 1.25 -5.08 15.53
N ARG A 231 0.85 -5.56 16.72
CA ARG A 231 0.35 -4.68 17.78
C ARG A 231 1.43 -3.72 18.26
N ASN A 232 2.65 -4.22 18.49
CA ASN A 232 3.77 -3.39 18.92
C ASN A 232 4.12 -2.31 17.86
N MET A 233 4.06 -2.64 16.58
CA MET A 233 4.26 -1.64 15.52
C MET A 233 3.15 -0.61 15.51
N ALA A 234 1.88 -1.03 15.57
CA ALA A 234 0.74 -0.12 15.56
C ALA A 234 0.73 0.81 16.79
N ASP A 235 1.11 0.30 17.97
CA ASP A 235 1.26 1.09 19.19
C ASP A 235 2.37 2.15 19.03
N ALA A 236 3.54 1.76 18.53
CA ALA A 236 4.65 2.66 18.29
C ALA A 236 4.34 3.76 17.26
N GLU A 237 3.61 3.42 16.21
CA GLU A 237 3.20 4.39 15.18
C GLU A 237 2.06 5.31 15.68
N GLY A 238 1.11 4.77 16.44
CA GLY A 238 0.02 5.54 17.06
C GLY A 238 0.54 6.60 18.01
N GLN A 239 1.51 6.25 18.88
CA GLN A 239 2.12 7.17 19.85
C GLN A 239 2.76 8.41 19.19
N LYS A 240 3.20 8.33 17.94
CA LYS A 240 3.77 9.48 17.21
C LYS A 240 2.72 10.56 16.90
N ALA A 241 1.44 10.20 16.89
CA ALA A 241 0.31 11.05 16.49
C ALA A 241 -0.80 11.14 17.56
N ASP A 242 -0.50 10.76 18.81
CA ASP A 242 -1.44 10.74 19.93
C ASP A 242 -2.67 9.81 19.70
N TYR A 243 -2.48 8.72 18.95
CA TYR A 243 -3.47 7.65 18.77
C TYR A 243 -3.11 6.42 19.62
N ALA A 244 -4.10 5.60 19.97
CA ALA A 244 -3.84 4.34 20.68
C ALA A 244 -3.12 3.35 19.75
N LEU A 245 -3.57 3.23 18.50
CA LEU A 245 -2.95 2.38 17.48
C LEU A 245 -2.94 3.13 16.15
N GLY A 246 -1.83 3.09 15.41
CA GLY A 246 -1.66 3.81 14.15
C GLY A 246 -0.97 3.02 13.05
N GLU A 247 -1.21 3.43 11.83
CA GLU A 247 -0.41 3.06 10.66
C GLU A 247 0.17 4.33 10.03
N SER A 248 1.47 4.33 9.79
CA SER A 248 2.20 5.52 9.34
C SER A 248 2.71 5.37 7.91
N PHE A 249 2.68 6.49 7.19
CA PHE A 249 3.00 6.57 5.77
C PHE A 249 3.85 7.80 5.44
N VAL A 250 4.52 7.75 4.30
CA VAL A 250 4.91 8.96 3.59
C VAL A 250 3.74 9.37 2.71
N ARG A 251 3.14 10.51 3.00
CA ARG A 251 2.03 11.11 2.24
C ARG A 251 2.56 12.15 1.27
N ILE A 252 2.09 12.07 0.02
CA ILE A 252 2.31 13.07 -1.02
C ILE A 252 0.95 13.45 -1.61
N ASP A 253 0.58 14.73 -1.53
CA ASP A 253 -0.57 15.29 -2.23
C ASP A 253 -0.11 15.80 -3.60
N ILE A 254 -0.75 15.31 -4.67
CA ILE A 254 -0.33 15.50 -6.06
C ILE A 254 -1.33 16.46 -6.74
N GLY A 255 -0.89 17.67 -7.05
CA GLY A 255 -1.70 18.71 -7.71
C GLY A 255 -2.05 18.41 -9.18
#